data_be6e38f538ff4452d60f5e9f3538f6d4
#
_entry.id   be6e38f538ff4452d60f5e9f3538f6d4
#
_cell.length_a   1.000
_cell.length_b   1.000
_cell.length_c   1.000
_cell.angle_alpha   90.00
_cell.angle_beta   90.00
_cell.angle_gamma   90.00
#
_symmetry.space_group_name_H-M   'P 1'
#
loop_
_entity.id
_entity.type
_entity.pdbx_description
1 polymer ?
#
loop_
_entity_poly.entity_id
_entity_poly.type
_entity_poly.pdbx_seq_one_letter_code
_entity_poly.pdbx_strand_id
1 'polypeptide(L)'
;MSGRARSSAVLLAALLLSAGCGGLGRGPVPPSPARAPADTTRPAGERPAAGAAAQPPVGRAVVEALRYPRLRFKAPEPRRFRLSNGLTVFYLHDASLPLVDLIAEFRGGYAYLPRDRYAAASAMASLLRTGGTQRLPPDSVDDLVEDYALNITTASSGGRYLLALNTLTKNLDVGFNLWADMLLRPRFDPKQLETWRTKELEAARRVEDFPGSLAVLEFNRVMFGDHPTGWMMKPSDLTPAKLSPAVMRATHRQIFCPQNAVLGVSGDITEAAARRRMEAAFGHWAPCPTRLKEPAPPRIKHGRRVYVIRKDIPQSTIVVGEAGGVKLGDNRDYYASRIANWILGGGGFSSRLVQRLRTDEGLAYTAASVWGASREHERIVGAITHTKASSTIRATRLILGTMQEMRTQAPTDSEVDLARESIVNGFVFSFSSPAQIVSRKMGFLLDDFPEDWLSRYLRGVEAVTPGSVLSVMHRYVDPSRMVILIVGDVSKFDGLPSVLGPVTELHP
;
A
#
# COMPACT_ATOMS: atom_id res chain seq x y z
N MET A 1 20.72 -21.28 21.09
CA MET A 1 19.83 -20.08 21.10
C MET A 1 20.32 -19.11 20.04
N SER A 2 19.88 -19.29 18.82
CA SER A 2 20.19 -18.33 17.72
C SER A 2 19.18 -18.58 16.61
N GLY A 3 18.35 -17.60 16.34
CA GLY A 3 17.44 -17.68 15.20
C GLY A 3 16.16 -16.92 15.44
N ARG A 4 16.12 -15.64 15.08
CA ARG A 4 14.93 -14.87 14.65
C ARG A 4 15.31 -13.40 14.43
N ALA A 5 15.88 -13.09 13.28
CA ALA A 5 16.11 -11.71 12.86
C ALA A 5 16.08 -11.59 11.31
N ARG A 6 15.00 -12.01 10.65
CA ARG A 6 14.89 -11.90 9.17
C ARG A 6 13.54 -11.46 8.62
N SER A 7 12.62 -10.91 9.43
CA SER A 7 11.28 -10.58 8.91
C SER A 7 10.90 -9.09 8.90
N SER A 8 11.71 -8.17 9.42
CA SER A 8 11.27 -6.78 9.63
C SER A 8 11.58 -5.81 8.47
N ALA A 9 12.47 -6.14 7.55
CA ALA A 9 12.88 -5.21 6.49
C ALA A 9 11.91 -5.10 5.31
N VAL A 10 11.02 -6.08 5.12
CA VAL A 10 10.10 -6.13 3.96
C VAL A 10 8.83 -5.30 4.21
N LEU A 11 8.42 -5.11 5.46
CA LEU A 11 7.21 -4.36 5.80
C LEU A 11 7.34 -2.84 5.62
N LEU A 12 8.54 -2.29 5.73
CA LEU A 12 8.76 -0.83 5.69
C LEU A 12 8.63 -0.22 4.29
N ALA A 13 9.04 -0.96 3.26
CA ALA A 13 8.87 -0.52 1.86
C ALA A 13 7.39 -0.50 1.44
N ALA A 14 6.55 -1.34 2.05
CA ALA A 14 5.12 -1.40 1.76
C ALA A 14 4.34 -0.19 2.31
N LEU A 15 4.75 0.40 3.43
CA LEU A 15 4.09 1.57 4.03
C LEU A 15 4.28 2.87 3.25
N LEU A 16 5.42 3.03 2.56
CA LEU A 16 5.67 4.18 1.67
C LEU A 16 5.05 3.98 0.28
N LEU A 17 4.92 2.73 -0.18
CA LEU A 17 4.35 2.40 -1.49
C LEU A 17 2.81 2.40 -1.50
N SER A 18 2.15 2.24 -0.35
CA SER A 18 0.68 2.26 -0.25
C SER A 18 0.06 3.65 -0.38
N ALA A 19 0.87 4.71 -0.32
CA ALA A 19 0.38 6.09 -0.44
C ALA A 19 0.33 6.63 -1.89
N GLY A 20 0.76 5.87 -2.88
CA GLY A 20 0.99 6.39 -4.25
C GLY A 20 0.19 5.77 -5.40
N CYS A 21 -0.45 4.64 -5.19
CA CYS A 21 -1.47 4.10 -6.12
C CYS A 21 -2.66 3.73 -5.28
N GLY A 22 -3.86 4.12 -5.65
CA GLY A 22 -5.06 3.67 -4.97
C GLY A 22 -4.96 2.18 -4.69
N GLY A 23 -4.70 1.84 -3.44
CA GLY A 23 -4.73 0.55 -2.79
C GLY A 23 -4.51 -0.70 -3.64
N LEU A 24 -3.30 -0.91 -4.14
CA LEU A 24 -2.88 -2.27 -4.47
C LEU A 24 -2.23 -2.87 -3.22
N GLY A 25 -3.06 -3.25 -2.26
CA GLY A 25 -2.64 -4.16 -1.22
C GLY A 25 -2.12 -5.43 -1.88
N ARG A 26 -0.82 -5.70 -1.79
CA ARG A 26 -0.37 -7.08 -1.90
C ARG A 26 -1.01 -7.80 -0.74
N GLY A 27 -1.99 -8.64 -1.02
CA GLY A 27 -2.45 -9.64 -0.07
C GLY A 27 -1.23 -10.37 0.51
N PRO A 28 -1.32 -10.88 1.74
CA PRO A 28 -0.24 -11.66 2.30
C PRO A 28 0.08 -12.81 1.33
N VAL A 29 1.34 -12.87 0.90
CA VAL A 29 1.85 -14.02 0.16
C VAL A 29 1.71 -15.21 1.11
N PRO A 30 0.96 -16.26 0.75
CA PRO A 30 0.87 -17.43 1.60
C PRO A 30 2.28 -17.98 1.82
N PRO A 31 2.61 -18.46 3.01
CA PRO A 31 3.90 -19.08 3.26
C PRO A 31 4.06 -20.26 2.30
N SER A 32 5.19 -20.31 1.58
CA SER A 32 5.56 -21.48 0.78
C SER A 32 5.46 -22.73 1.68
N PRO A 33 4.87 -23.83 1.21
CA PRO A 33 4.80 -25.05 1.97
C PRO A 33 6.20 -25.46 2.40
N ALA A 34 6.38 -25.70 3.68
CA ALA A 34 7.63 -26.18 4.25
C ALA A 34 8.03 -27.46 3.50
N ARG A 35 9.22 -27.46 2.88
CA ARG A 35 9.83 -28.67 2.34
C ARG A 35 9.93 -29.68 3.48
N ALA A 36 9.29 -30.81 3.32
CA ALA A 36 9.50 -31.98 4.18
C ALA A 36 11.00 -32.32 4.22
N PRO A 37 11.54 -32.72 5.36
CA PRO A 37 12.92 -33.15 5.48
C PRO A 37 13.17 -34.32 4.53
N ALA A 38 14.22 -34.23 3.72
CA ALA A 38 14.61 -35.30 2.83
C ALA A 38 15.04 -36.52 3.67
N ASP A 39 14.40 -37.64 3.42
CA ASP A 39 14.76 -38.94 3.93
C ASP A 39 16.15 -39.35 3.36
N THR A 40 17.15 -39.42 4.22
CA THR A 40 18.56 -39.69 3.85
C THR A 40 18.90 -41.17 3.81
N THR A 41 17.94 -42.07 3.66
CA THR A 41 18.18 -43.51 3.58
C THR A 41 17.75 -44.11 2.27
N ARG A 42 18.49 -43.80 1.20
CA ARG A 42 18.48 -44.62 -0.01
C ARG A 42 19.91 -44.86 -0.48
N PRO A 43 20.31 -46.11 -0.76
CA PRO A 43 21.66 -46.43 -1.26
C PRO A 43 21.84 -45.92 -2.69
N ALA A 44 23.03 -45.45 -3.00
CA ALA A 44 23.46 -44.96 -4.28
C ALA A 44 23.32 -46.03 -5.36
N GLY A 45 22.27 -45.97 -6.16
CA GLY A 45 22.18 -46.68 -7.43
C GLY A 45 22.71 -45.80 -8.54
N GLU A 46 23.58 -46.35 -9.35
CA GLU A 46 24.24 -45.76 -10.54
C GLU A 46 23.20 -45.06 -11.43
N ARG A 47 23.44 -43.76 -11.65
CA ARG A 47 22.74 -43.01 -12.73
C ARG A 47 23.43 -43.28 -14.05
N PRO A 48 22.71 -43.66 -15.13
CA PRO A 48 23.26 -43.63 -16.46
C PRO A 48 23.58 -42.18 -16.82
N ALA A 49 24.80 -41.95 -17.29
CA ALA A 49 25.24 -40.67 -17.83
C ALA A 49 24.50 -40.38 -19.14
N ALA A 50 23.35 -39.72 -19.04
CA ALA A 50 22.78 -38.99 -20.17
C ALA A 50 23.50 -37.65 -20.25
N GLY A 51 24.32 -37.46 -21.28
CA GLY A 51 24.99 -36.19 -21.55
C GLY A 51 24.00 -35.08 -21.79
N ALA A 52 23.64 -34.39 -20.73
CA ALA A 52 23.05 -33.07 -20.82
C ALA A 52 24.16 -32.13 -21.30
N ALA A 53 24.13 -31.74 -22.57
CA ALA A 53 24.96 -30.66 -23.08
C ALA A 53 24.71 -29.45 -22.15
N ALA A 54 25.74 -29.07 -21.40
CA ALA A 54 25.73 -27.89 -20.55
C ALA A 54 25.35 -26.69 -21.45
N GLN A 55 24.20 -26.11 -21.23
CA GLN A 55 23.84 -24.84 -21.90
C GLN A 55 24.94 -23.83 -21.57
N PRO A 56 25.52 -23.16 -22.58
CA PRO A 56 26.55 -22.16 -22.31
C PRO A 56 25.97 -21.10 -21.39
N PRO A 57 26.72 -20.57 -20.41
CA PRO A 57 26.26 -19.53 -19.53
C PRO A 57 25.78 -18.35 -20.39
N VAL A 58 24.51 -17.97 -20.20
CA VAL A 58 23.90 -16.84 -20.93
C VAL A 58 24.64 -15.59 -20.47
N GLY A 59 25.56 -15.07 -21.28
CA GLY A 59 26.26 -13.83 -20.96
C GLY A 59 25.31 -12.63 -20.94
N ARG A 60 25.68 -11.61 -20.18
CA ARG A 60 24.89 -10.34 -20.05
C ARG A 60 24.50 -9.77 -21.43
N ALA A 61 25.39 -9.80 -22.41
CA ALA A 61 25.13 -9.32 -23.77
C ALA A 61 23.99 -10.09 -24.47
N VAL A 62 23.84 -11.39 -24.21
CA VAL A 62 22.77 -12.21 -24.79
C VAL A 62 21.42 -11.83 -24.15
N VAL A 63 21.39 -11.63 -22.82
CA VAL A 63 20.19 -11.18 -22.11
C VAL A 63 19.77 -9.78 -22.59
N GLU A 64 20.71 -8.86 -22.74
CA GLU A 64 20.46 -7.50 -23.24
C GLU A 64 20.03 -7.46 -24.72
N ALA A 65 20.39 -8.47 -25.52
CA ALA A 65 19.97 -8.59 -26.91
C ALA A 65 18.57 -9.21 -27.08
N LEU A 66 18.00 -9.83 -26.04
CA LEU A 66 16.66 -10.40 -26.11
C LEU A 66 15.62 -9.31 -26.45
N ARG A 67 14.79 -9.61 -27.43
CA ARG A 67 13.67 -8.77 -27.84
C ARG A 67 12.39 -9.59 -27.70
N TYR A 68 11.47 -9.10 -26.91
CA TYR A 68 10.17 -9.72 -26.73
C TYR A 68 9.10 -8.88 -27.46
N PRO A 69 8.09 -9.49 -28.07
CA PRO A 69 6.98 -8.75 -28.64
C PRO A 69 6.30 -7.96 -27.53
N ARG A 70 5.82 -6.75 -27.85
CA ARG A 70 5.06 -5.94 -26.90
C ARG A 70 3.86 -6.73 -26.41
N LEU A 71 3.71 -6.77 -25.09
CA LEU A 71 2.59 -7.46 -24.46
C LEU A 71 1.26 -6.75 -24.83
N ARG A 72 0.39 -7.46 -25.54
CA ARG A 72 -0.96 -6.99 -25.85
C ARG A 72 -1.94 -7.63 -24.88
N PHE A 73 -2.21 -6.93 -23.78
CA PHE A 73 -3.16 -7.39 -22.79
C PHE A 73 -4.43 -6.56 -22.87
N LYS A 74 -5.57 -7.26 -22.92
CA LYS A 74 -6.90 -6.67 -22.78
C LYS A 74 -7.57 -7.32 -21.58
N ALA A 75 -7.71 -6.56 -20.47
CA ALA A 75 -8.42 -7.05 -19.32
C ALA A 75 -9.90 -7.33 -19.69
N PRO A 76 -10.49 -8.44 -19.20
CA PRO A 76 -11.93 -8.61 -19.27
C PRO A 76 -12.67 -7.43 -18.64
N GLU A 77 -13.81 -7.05 -19.22
CA GLU A 77 -14.63 -5.94 -18.69
C GLU A 77 -15.71 -6.51 -17.77
N PRO A 78 -15.70 -6.22 -16.45
CA PRO A 78 -16.78 -6.59 -15.56
C PRO A 78 -18.08 -5.92 -15.96
N ARG A 79 -19.17 -6.65 -15.91
CA ARG A 79 -20.51 -6.06 -16.01
C ARG A 79 -20.82 -5.24 -14.78
N ARG A 80 -21.66 -4.22 -14.93
CA ARG A 80 -22.10 -3.35 -13.85
C ARG A 80 -23.61 -3.32 -13.76
N PHE A 81 -24.15 -3.47 -12.56
CA PHE A 81 -25.56 -3.28 -12.30
C PHE A 81 -25.79 -2.48 -11.00
N ARG A 82 -27.00 -2.01 -10.82
CA ARG A 82 -27.41 -1.28 -9.62
C ARG A 82 -28.51 -2.05 -8.89
N LEU A 83 -28.46 -2.00 -7.56
CA LEU A 83 -29.53 -2.47 -6.69
C LEU A 83 -30.63 -1.42 -6.60
N SER A 84 -31.78 -1.78 -6.01
CA SER A 84 -32.95 -0.92 -5.86
C SER A 84 -32.65 0.39 -5.11
N ASN A 85 -31.70 0.37 -4.18
CA ASN A 85 -31.22 1.56 -3.45
C ASN A 85 -30.10 2.35 -4.15
N GLY A 86 -29.79 2.01 -5.42
CA GLY A 86 -28.77 2.69 -6.21
C GLY A 86 -27.33 2.20 -6.02
N LEU A 87 -27.08 1.27 -5.09
CA LEU A 87 -25.76 0.69 -4.83
C LEU A 87 -25.22 0.00 -6.08
N THR A 88 -24.00 0.32 -6.48
CA THR A 88 -23.36 -0.25 -7.67
C THR A 88 -22.67 -1.57 -7.33
N VAL A 89 -22.88 -2.57 -8.18
CA VAL A 89 -22.23 -3.89 -8.12
C VAL A 89 -21.50 -4.15 -9.43
N PHE A 90 -20.22 -4.50 -9.34
CA PHE A 90 -19.44 -5.05 -10.46
C PHE A 90 -19.49 -6.57 -10.42
N TYR A 91 -19.59 -7.19 -11.59
CA TYR A 91 -19.70 -8.63 -11.73
C TYR A 91 -18.81 -9.14 -12.86
N LEU A 92 -18.06 -10.22 -12.59
CA LEU A 92 -17.23 -10.91 -13.58
C LEU A 92 -17.36 -12.42 -13.38
N HIS A 93 -17.96 -13.11 -14.37
CA HIS A 93 -18.06 -14.57 -14.36
C HIS A 93 -16.72 -15.21 -14.73
N ASP A 94 -16.31 -16.19 -13.95
CA ASP A 94 -15.18 -17.07 -14.25
C ASP A 94 -15.36 -18.41 -13.53
N ALA A 95 -15.69 -19.46 -14.29
CA ALA A 95 -15.89 -20.81 -13.79
C ALA A 95 -14.63 -21.70 -13.96
N SER A 96 -13.46 -21.12 -14.21
CA SER A 96 -12.20 -21.87 -14.34
C SER A 96 -11.80 -22.59 -13.05
N LEU A 97 -12.21 -22.05 -11.91
CA LEU A 97 -12.08 -22.64 -10.57
C LEU A 97 -13.43 -22.56 -9.85
N PRO A 98 -13.77 -23.51 -8.95
CA PRO A 98 -15.00 -23.48 -8.17
C PRO A 98 -14.88 -22.48 -6.99
N LEU A 99 -14.54 -21.24 -7.29
CA LEU A 99 -14.31 -20.16 -6.33
C LEU A 99 -15.23 -18.98 -6.63
N VAL A 100 -15.65 -18.29 -5.56
CA VAL A 100 -16.37 -17.03 -5.63
C VAL A 100 -15.68 -16.00 -4.74
N ASP A 101 -15.47 -14.82 -5.28
CA ASP A 101 -14.96 -13.66 -4.55
C ASP A 101 -16.07 -12.62 -4.38
N LEU A 102 -16.22 -12.11 -3.16
CA LEU A 102 -17.08 -11.00 -2.81
C LEU A 102 -16.22 -9.87 -2.28
N ILE A 103 -16.44 -8.66 -2.76
CA ILE A 103 -15.64 -7.49 -2.39
C ILE A 103 -16.59 -6.36 -2.04
N ALA A 104 -16.37 -5.70 -0.90
CA ALA A 104 -16.99 -4.44 -0.55
C ALA A 104 -15.90 -3.39 -0.31
N GLU A 105 -15.91 -2.34 -1.10
CA GLU A 105 -15.04 -1.19 -0.92
C GLU A 105 -15.87 0.05 -0.55
N PHE A 106 -15.36 0.84 0.38
CA PHE A 106 -16.02 2.03 0.87
C PHE A 106 -15.10 3.25 0.75
N ARG A 107 -15.63 4.33 0.21
CA ARG A 107 -15.04 5.66 0.40
C ARG A 107 -15.27 6.05 1.86
N GLY A 108 -14.27 6.63 2.50
CA GLY A 108 -14.32 7.01 3.90
C GLY A 108 -13.38 6.17 4.74
N GLY A 109 -12.55 6.83 5.51
CA GLY A 109 -11.62 6.25 6.45
C GLY A 109 -11.44 7.26 7.58
N TYR A 110 -10.43 7.10 8.41
CA TYR A 110 -10.22 8.02 9.52
C TYR A 110 -10.02 9.47 9.07
N ALA A 111 -9.53 9.70 7.84
CA ALA A 111 -9.32 11.05 7.32
C ALA A 111 -10.61 11.85 7.05
N TYR A 112 -11.74 11.16 6.92
CA TYR A 112 -13.06 11.76 6.72
C TYR A 112 -13.81 12.05 8.03
N LEU A 113 -13.19 11.75 9.16
CA LEU A 113 -13.80 11.84 10.48
C LEU A 113 -13.02 12.81 11.38
N PRO A 114 -13.66 13.38 12.38
CA PRO A 114 -12.95 14.22 13.36
C PRO A 114 -11.96 13.39 14.19
N ARG A 115 -10.94 14.05 14.74
CA ARG A 115 -9.81 13.41 15.45
C ARG A 115 -10.26 12.48 16.58
N ASP A 116 -11.34 12.80 17.28
CA ASP A 116 -11.89 11.98 18.37
C ASP A 116 -12.44 10.62 17.90
N ARG A 117 -12.63 10.43 16.59
CA ARG A 117 -13.04 9.17 15.95
C ARG A 117 -11.88 8.36 15.37
N TYR A 118 -10.66 8.88 15.47
CA TYR A 118 -9.48 8.25 14.83
C TYR A 118 -9.27 6.80 15.29
N ALA A 119 -9.31 6.53 16.61
CA ALA A 119 -9.13 5.17 17.13
C ALA A 119 -10.24 4.23 16.68
N ALA A 120 -11.50 4.66 16.73
CA ALA A 120 -12.65 3.85 16.29
C ALA A 120 -12.60 3.55 14.79
N ALA A 121 -12.21 4.54 13.97
CA ALA A 121 -12.03 4.35 12.54
C ALA A 121 -10.86 3.40 12.23
N SER A 122 -9.76 3.49 12.97
CA SER A 122 -8.60 2.61 12.80
C SER A 122 -8.90 1.16 13.22
N ALA A 123 -9.70 0.97 14.27
CA ALA A 123 -10.13 -0.35 14.76
C ALA A 123 -11.11 -1.04 13.81
N MET A 124 -11.82 -0.28 12.98
CA MET A 124 -13.00 -0.76 12.23
C MET A 124 -12.72 -2.00 11.39
N ALA A 125 -11.69 -1.98 10.55
CA ALA A 125 -11.37 -3.11 9.67
C ALA A 125 -11.09 -4.40 10.48
N SER A 126 -10.29 -4.30 11.54
CA SER A 126 -10.01 -5.44 12.42
C SER A 126 -11.27 -5.97 13.09
N LEU A 127 -12.09 -5.07 13.66
CA LEU A 127 -13.28 -5.45 14.45
C LEU A 127 -14.45 -5.93 13.57
N LEU A 128 -14.50 -5.59 12.28
CA LEU A 128 -15.43 -6.23 11.34
C LEU A 128 -15.14 -7.73 11.21
N ARG A 129 -13.86 -8.13 11.22
CA ARG A 129 -13.46 -9.54 11.10
C ARG A 129 -13.51 -10.27 12.46
N THR A 130 -13.01 -9.65 13.52
CA THR A 130 -12.80 -10.32 14.81
C THR A 130 -13.87 -10.00 15.85
N GLY A 131 -14.68 -8.97 15.63
CA GLY A 131 -15.64 -8.47 16.62
C GLY A 131 -16.98 -9.21 16.66
N GLY A 132 -17.15 -10.26 15.86
CA GLY A 132 -18.40 -11.01 15.73
C GLY A 132 -19.50 -10.23 15.00
N THR A 133 -20.65 -10.89 14.81
CA THR A 133 -21.87 -10.28 14.25
C THR A 133 -22.96 -10.23 15.32
N GLN A 134 -24.06 -9.52 15.08
CA GLN A 134 -25.18 -9.51 16.03
C GLN A 134 -25.77 -10.91 16.27
N ARG A 135 -25.64 -11.81 15.27
CA ARG A 135 -26.13 -13.19 15.35
C ARG A 135 -25.11 -14.16 15.97
N LEU A 136 -23.82 -13.91 15.76
CA LEU A 136 -22.75 -14.84 16.11
C LEU A 136 -21.69 -14.15 16.98
N PRO A 137 -21.31 -14.75 18.12
CA PRO A 137 -20.16 -14.29 18.88
C PRO A 137 -18.86 -14.52 18.10
N PRO A 138 -17.74 -13.87 18.49
CA PRO A 138 -16.45 -14.00 17.81
C PRO A 138 -15.99 -15.45 17.57
N ASP A 139 -16.03 -16.29 18.60
CA ASP A 139 -15.57 -17.68 18.51
C ASP A 139 -16.36 -18.47 17.45
N SER A 140 -17.71 -18.32 17.42
CA SER A 140 -18.53 -18.96 16.38
C SER A 140 -18.27 -18.43 14.97
N VAL A 141 -17.83 -17.18 14.85
CA VAL A 141 -17.38 -16.64 13.55
C VAL A 141 -16.07 -17.31 13.13
N ASP A 142 -15.14 -17.50 14.04
CA ASP A 142 -13.87 -18.17 13.76
C ASP A 142 -14.07 -19.65 13.42
N ASP A 143 -14.95 -20.37 14.14
CA ASP A 143 -15.37 -21.74 13.82
C ASP A 143 -15.90 -21.85 12.36
N LEU A 144 -16.83 -20.95 11.98
CA LEU A 144 -17.36 -20.96 10.60
C LEU A 144 -16.28 -20.67 9.55
N VAL A 145 -15.36 -19.75 9.85
CA VAL A 145 -14.26 -19.43 8.93
C VAL A 145 -13.34 -20.64 8.73
N GLU A 146 -13.06 -21.40 9.77
CA GLU A 146 -12.23 -22.61 9.70
C GLU A 146 -12.97 -23.77 9.05
N ASP A 147 -14.18 -24.10 9.49
CA ASP A 147 -14.97 -25.25 9.02
C ASP A 147 -15.31 -25.16 7.52
N TYR A 148 -15.58 -23.96 7.03
CA TYR A 148 -15.94 -23.72 5.65
C TYR A 148 -14.78 -23.17 4.80
N ALA A 149 -13.56 -23.11 5.35
CA ALA A 149 -12.37 -22.56 4.70
C ALA A 149 -12.64 -21.19 4.03
N LEU A 150 -13.28 -20.28 4.77
CA LEU A 150 -13.58 -18.94 4.31
C LEU A 150 -12.35 -18.05 4.44
N ASN A 151 -11.91 -17.45 3.35
CA ASN A 151 -10.83 -16.46 3.41
C ASN A 151 -11.43 -15.06 3.46
N ILE A 152 -11.51 -14.46 4.65
CA ILE A 152 -12.04 -13.12 4.87
C ILE A 152 -10.90 -12.16 5.17
N THR A 153 -10.72 -11.18 4.29
CA THR A 153 -9.69 -10.13 4.40
C THR A 153 -10.32 -8.78 4.64
N THR A 154 -9.77 -8.05 5.58
CA THR A 154 -10.14 -6.65 5.84
C THR A 154 -8.93 -5.74 5.71
N ALA A 155 -9.13 -4.54 5.18
CA ALA A 155 -8.11 -3.51 5.10
C ALA A 155 -8.73 -2.13 5.33
N SER A 156 -7.91 -1.21 5.84
CA SER A 156 -8.30 0.20 5.98
C SER A 156 -7.13 1.11 5.65
N SER A 157 -7.47 2.30 5.20
CA SER A 157 -6.56 3.40 5.01
C SER A 157 -7.20 4.70 5.50
N GLY A 158 -6.48 5.83 5.37
CA GLY A 158 -7.07 7.13 5.68
C GLY A 158 -8.34 7.45 4.89
N GLY A 159 -8.46 6.91 3.68
CA GLY A 159 -9.57 7.22 2.76
C GLY A 159 -10.52 6.07 2.43
N ARG A 160 -10.22 4.83 2.84
CA ARG A 160 -10.96 3.64 2.37
C ARG A 160 -11.02 2.51 3.36
N TYR A 161 -12.07 1.69 3.21
CA TYR A 161 -12.18 0.35 3.79
C TYR A 161 -12.42 -0.68 2.71
N LEU A 162 -11.92 -1.88 2.98
CA LEU A 162 -12.12 -3.09 2.19
C LEU A 162 -12.58 -4.20 3.13
N LEU A 163 -13.61 -4.95 2.72
CA LEU A 163 -13.92 -6.28 3.24
C LEU A 163 -14.11 -7.22 2.06
N ALA A 164 -13.27 -8.23 1.95
CA ALA A 164 -13.33 -9.23 0.90
C ALA A 164 -13.52 -10.64 1.49
N LEU A 165 -14.25 -11.47 0.76
CA LEU A 165 -14.38 -12.91 0.99
C LEU A 165 -13.98 -13.66 -0.27
N ASN A 166 -13.12 -14.66 -0.12
CA ASN A 166 -12.92 -15.71 -1.12
C ASN A 166 -13.39 -17.04 -0.54
N THR A 167 -14.18 -17.81 -1.27
CA THR A 167 -14.76 -19.07 -0.81
C THR A 167 -14.99 -20.05 -1.95
N LEU A 168 -15.07 -21.34 -1.62
CA LEU A 168 -15.54 -22.35 -2.58
C LEU A 168 -17.01 -22.12 -2.93
N THR A 169 -17.40 -22.37 -4.20
CA THR A 169 -18.79 -22.23 -4.68
C THR A 169 -19.79 -23.01 -3.82
N LYS A 170 -19.42 -24.21 -3.35
CA LYS A 170 -20.26 -25.03 -2.46
C LYS A 170 -20.52 -24.42 -1.09
N ASN A 171 -19.64 -23.53 -0.63
CA ASN A 171 -19.70 -22.89 0.71
C ASN A 171 -20.24 -21.45 0.61
N LEU A 172 -20.64 -21.01 -0.60
CA LEU A 172 -21.02 -19.61 -0.85
C LEU A 172 -22.17 -19.13 0.04
N ASP A 173 -23.15 -19.98 0.35
CA ASP A 173 -24.30 -19.55 1.17
C ASP A 173 -23.88 -19.16 2.59
N VAL A 174 -23.02 -19.97 3.21
CA VAL A 174 -22.48 -19.69 4.55
C VAL A 174 -21.58 -18.45 4.51
N GLY A 175 -20.64 -18.43 3.55
CA GLY A 175 -19.69 -17.32 3.40
C GLY A 175 -20.39 -16.00 3.09
N PHE A 176 -21.35 -15.98 2.16
CA PHE A 176 -22.09 -14.78 1.81
C PHE A 176 -22.88 -14.22 3.00
N ASN A 177 -23.60 -15.07 3.72
CA ASN A 177 -24.38 -14.65 4.88
C ASN A 177 -23.48 -14.05 5.98
N LEU A 178 -22.35 -14.69 6.25
CA LEU A 178 -21.37 -14.18 7.23
C LEU A 178 -20.78 -12.84 6.78
N TRP A 179 -20.34 -12.73 5.52
CA TRP A 179 -19.78 -11.51 4.96
C TRP A 179 -20.80 -10.34 4.98
N ALA A 180 -22.06 -10.62 4.62
CA ALA A 180 -23.11 -9.63 4.68
C ALA A 180 -23.43 -9.19 6.12
N ASP A 181 -23.44 -10.12 7.09
CA ASP A 181 -23.68 -9.81 8.50
C ASP A 181 -22.53 -8.98 9.09
N MET A 182 -21.27 -9.24 8.72
CA MET A 182 -20.13 -8.42 9.12
C MET A 182 -20.28 -6.96 8.64
N LEU A 183 -20.79 -6.76 7.42
CA LEU A 183 -20.99 -5.43 6.84
C LEU A 183 -22.19 -4.72 7.43
N LEU A 184 -23.32 -5.41 7.60
CA LEU A 184 -24.60 -4.80 7.94
C LEU A 184 -24.86 -4.78 9.45
N ARG A 185 -24.37 -5.76 10.17
CA ARG A 185 -24.74 -6.05 11.56
C ARG A 185 -23.54 -6.47 12.41
N PRO A 186 -22.43 -5.70 12.41
CA PRO A 186 -21.29 -6.03 13.26
C PRO A 186 -21.66 -5.90 14.74
N ARG A 187 -21.15 -6.80 15.56
CA ARG A 187 -21.37 -6.83 17.00
C ARG A 187 -20.46 -5.84 17.74
N PHE A 188 -19.21 -5.74 17.33
CA PHE A 188 -18.13 -5.03 18.04
C PHE A 188 -18.02 -5.50 19.49
N ASP A 189 -17.71 -6.78 19.63
CA ASP A 189 -17.58 -7.43 20.93
C ASP A 189 -16.63 -6.66 21.86
N PRO A 190 -17.03 -6.36 23.12
CA PRO A 190 -16.21 -5.55 24.03
C PRO A 190 -14.86 -6.17 24.35
N LYS A 191 -14.75 -7.51 24.44
CA LYS A 191 -13.49 -8.21 24.73
C LYS A 191 -12.54 -8.11 23.56
N GLN A 192 -13.02 -8.27 22.32
CA GLN A 192 -12.21 -8.10 21.11
C GLN A 192 -11.77 -6.65 20.92
N LEU A 193 -12.62 -5.69 21.25
CA LEU A 193 -12.27 -4.27 21.25
C LEU A 193 -11.16 -3.96 22.25
N GLU A 194 -11.24 -4.52 23.46
CA GLU A 194 -10.22 -4.36 24.49
C GLU A 194 -8.89 -5.03 24.08
N THR A 195 -8.96 -6.20 23.45
CA THR A 195 -7.79 -6.88 22.88
C THR A 195 -7.10 -6.00 21.82
N TRP A 196 -7.88 -5.40 20.91
CA TRP A 196 -7.36 -4.47 19.91
C TRP A 196 -6.74 -3.23 20.57
N ARG A 197 -7.44 -2.63 21.54
CA ARG A 197 -6.95 -1.46 22.30
C ARG A 197 -5.61 -1.73 22.99
N THR A 198 -5.48 -2.89 23.62
CA THR A 198 -4.24 -3.28 24.31
C THR A 198 -3.09 -3.44 23.32
N LYS A 199 -3.33 -4.06 22.15
CA LYS A 199 -2.32 -4.18 21.08
C LYS A 199 -1.87 -2.82 20.57
N GLU A 200 -2.79 -1.86 20.39
CA GLU A 200 -2.44 -0.52 19.93
C GLU A 200 -1.69 0.30 20.99
N LEU A 201 -2.05 0.15 22.27
CA LEU A 201 -1.30 0.77 23.37
C LEU A 201 0.13 0.25 23.44
N GLU A 202 0.32 -1.05 23.26
CA GLU A 202 1.66 -1.66 23.22
C GLU A 202 2.43 -1.20 21.96
N ALA A 203 1.78 -1.16 20.79
CA ALA A 203 2.38 -0.66 19.56
C ALA A 203 2.82 0.81 19.71
N ALA A 204 1.98 1.66 20.34
CA ALA A 204 2.30 3.05 20.61
C ALA A 204 3.50 3.22 21.57
N ARG A 205 3.63 2.35 22.56
CA ARG A 205 4.78 2.33 23.49
C ARG A 205 6.07 1.88 22.82
N ARG A 206 5.97 0.94 21.89
CA ARG A 206 7.11 0.32 21.23
C ARG A 206 7.46 0.94 19.88
N VAL A 207 6.78 2.02 19.46
CA VAL A 207 7.08 2.68 18.18
C VAL A 207 8.55 3.08 18.08
N GLU A 208 9.13 3.46 19.20
CA GLU A 208 10.53 3.85 19.27
C GLU A 208 11.53 2.69 19.09
N ASP A 209 11.11 1.45 19.29
CA ASP A 209 11.94 0.24 19.08
C ASP A 209 12.16 -0.03 17.57
N PHE A 210 11.39 0.64 16.71
CA PHE A 210 11.43 0.46 15.26
C PHE A 210 11.84 1.76 14.53
N PRO A 211 13.15 2.05 14.43
CA PRO A 211 13.66 3.32 13.90
C PRO A 211 13.13 3.71 12.53
N GLY A 212 12.93 2.72 11.65
CA GLY A 212 12.37 2.93 10.31
C GLY A 212 10.90 3.40 10.35
N SER A 213 10.06 2.75 11.15
CA SER A 213 8.65 3.14 11.32
C SER A 213 8.55 4.49 12.03
N LEU A 214 9.35 4.70 13.07
CA LEU A 214 9.43 5.97 13.79
C LEU A 214 9.78 7.12 12.84
N ALA A 215 10.80 6.93 11.99
CA ALA A 215 11.23 7.94 11.02
C ALA A 215 10.11 8.35 10.07
N VAL A 216 9.36 7.39 9.52
CA VAL A 216 8.25 7.66 8.60
C VAL A 216 7.09 8.35 9.30
N LEU A 217 6.71 7.89 10.49
CA LEU A 217 5.61 8.46 11.27
C LEU A 217 5.92 9.90 11.67
N GLU A 218 7.11 10.14 12.22
CA GLU A 218 7.54 11.49 12.63
C GLU A 218 7.74 12.42 11.44
N PHE A 219 8.25 11.90 10.31
CA PHE A 219 8.33 12.66 9.07
C PHE A 219 6.95 13.12 8.59
N ASN A 220 5.96 12.22 8.58
CA ASN A 220 4.59 12.59 8.22
C ASN A 220 3.99 13.59 9.22
N ARG A 221 4.23 13.42 10.51
CA ARG A 221 3.79 14.37 11.55
C ARG A 221 4.37 15.76 11.32
N VAL A 222 5.66 15.84 11.02
CA VAL A 222 6.35 17.11 10.73
C VAL A 222 5.80 17.75 9.45
N MET A 223 5.62 16.96 8.39
CA MET A 223 5.21 17.47 7.09
C MET A 223 3.74 17.90 7.04
N PHE A 224 2.85 17.14 7.66
CA PHE A 224 1.41 17.32 7.54
C PHE A 224 0.75 17.96 8.77
N GLY A 225 1.46 18.07 9.91
CA GLY A 225 0.92 18.67 11.13
C GLY A 225 -0.38 18.01 11.61
N ASP A 226 -1.42 18.81 11.80
CA ASP A 226 -2.73 18.37 12.30
C ASP A 226 -3.62 17.72 11.22
N HIS A 227 -3.16 17.68 9.97
CA HIS A 227 -3.88 16.98 8.91
C HIS A 227 -3.92 15.46 9.17
N PRO A 228 -5.01 14.75 8.84
CA PRO A 228 -5.13 13.31 9.09
C PRO A 228 -3.96 12.46 8.56
N THR A 229 -3.31 12.87 7.48
CA THR A 229 -2.11 12.17 6.95
C THR A 229 -0.93 12.18 7.93
N GLY A 230 -0.86 13.15 8.83
CA GLY A 230 0.17 13.27 9.87
C GLY A 230 -0.23 12.67 11.22
N TRP A 231 -1.43 12.11 11.36
CA TRP A 231 -1.87 11.57 12.64
C TRP A 231 -1.12 10.30 13.02
N MET A 232 -0.72 10.26 14.27
CA MET A 232 -0.20 9.08 14.95
C MET A 232 -1.17 8.66 16.04
N MET A 233 -1.31 7.35 16.29
CA MET A 233 -2.09 6.83 17.40
C MET A 233 -1.39 7.16 18.72
N LYS A 234 -2.12 7.77 19.65
CA LYS A 234 -1.63 8.12 20.97
C LYS A 234 -2.47 7.42 22.04
N PRO A 235 -1.93 7.16 23.24
CA PRO A 235 -2.71 6.60 24.35
C PRO A 235 -3.99 7.41 24.65
N SER A 236 -3.96 8.73 24.46
CA SER A 236 -5.12 9.62 24.64
C SER A 236 -6.23 9.43 23.58
N ASP A 237 -5.96 8.75 22.47
CA ASP A 237 -6.96 8.38 21.46
C ASP A 237 -7.68 7.08 21.83
N LEU A 238 -7.08 6.25 22.67
CA LEU A 238 -7.52 4.91 23.05
C LEU A 238 -8.34 4.87 24.35
N THR A 239 -8.87 6.00 24.77
CA THR A 239 -9.73 6.09 25.97
C THR A 239 -11.12 5.50 25.71
N PRO A 240 -11.84 4.97 26.74
CA PRO A 240 -13.19 4.44 26.57
C PRO A 240 -14.19 5.43 25.97
N ALA A 241 -14.01 6.72 26.21
CA ALA A 241 -14.85 7.77 25.62
C ALA A 241 -14.72 7.87 24.10
N LYS A 242 -13.53 7.58 23.55
CA LYS A 242 -13.23 7.62 22.11
C LYS A 242 -13.31 6.26 21.44
N LEU A 243 -13.22 5.17 22.22
CA LEU A 243 -13.19 3.81 21.73
C LEU A 243 -14.06 2.89 22.63
N SER A 244 -15.31 2.71 22.23
CA SER A 244 -16.28 1.83 22.88
C SER A 244 -17.19 1.21 21.82
N PRO A 245 -17.93 0.12 22.13
CA PRO A 245 -18.89 -0.47 21.19
C PRO A 245 -19.93 0.54 20.67
N ALA A 246 -20.35 1.50 21.48
CA ALA A 246 -21.27 2.54 21.07
C ALA A 246 -20.64 3.50 20.04
N VAL A 247 -19.39 3.92 20.27
CA VAL A 247 -18.63 4.76 19.36
C VAL A 247 -18.33 4.01 18.05
N MET A 248 -17.98 2.71 18.15
CA MET A 248 -17.77 1.85 16.98
C MET A 248 -19.03 1.77 16.12
N ARG A 249 -20.20 1.51 16.71
CA ARG A 249 -21.47 1.47 15.98
C ARG A 249 -21.83 2.81 15.35
N ALA A 250 -21.58 3.92 16.05
CA ALA A 250 -21.83 5.27 15.50
C ALA A 250 -20.91 5.57 14.30
N THR A 251 -19.62 5.23 14.41
CA THR A 251 -18.64 5.38 13.34
C THR A 251 -18.97 4.48 12.14
N HIS A 252 -19.37 3.23 12.40
CA HIS A 252 -19.79 2.29 11.37
C HIS A 252 -20.96 2.83 10.56
N ARG A 253 -22.06 3.26 11.20
CA ARG A 253 -23.23 3.80 10.49
C ARG A 253 -22.91 5.01 9.61
N GLN A 254 -21.88 5.78 9.95
CA GLN A 254 -21.48 6.96 9.19
C GLN A 254 -20.74 6.62 7.91
N ILE A 255 -19.99 5.50 7.90
CA ILE A 255 -19.12 5.09 6.80
C ILE A 255 -19.74 3.98 5.97
N PHE A 256 -20.29 2.94 6.63
CA PHE A 256 -20.80 1.73 5.98
C PHE A 256 -22.28 1.91 5.62
N CYS A 257 -22.49 2.46 4.43
CA CYS A 257 -23.80 2.79 3.88
C CYS A 257 -23.72 2.84 2.34
N PRO A 258 -24.83 2.68 1.61
CA PRO A 258 -24.84 2.47 0.15
C PRO A 258 -24.13 3.56 -0.66
N GLN A 259 -24.25 4.83 -0.25
CA GLN A 259 -23.68 5.95 -1.02
C GLN A 259 -22.15 6.02 -0.95
N ASN A 260 -21.55 5.37 0.05
CA ASN A 260 -20.09 5.29 0.20
C ASN A 260 -19.52 4.00 -0.36
N ALA A 261 -20.37 3.04 -0.76
CA ALA A 261 -20.01 1.67 -1.08
C ALA A 261 -20.02 1.38 -2.57
N VAL A 262 -19.15 0.47 -2.97
CA VAL A 262 -19.20 -0.27 -4.23
C VAL A 262 -18.97 -1.74 -3.90
N LEU A 263 -19.79 -2.62 -4.46
CA LEU A 263 -19.65 -4.06 -4.28
C LEU A 263 -19.08 -4.72 -5.55
N GLY A 264 -18.41 -5.84 -5.36
CA GLY A 264 -17.88 -6.67 -6.42
C GLY A 264 -18.18 -8.14 -6.20
N VAL A 265 -18.45 -8.85 -7.28
CA VAL A 265 -18.66 -10.30 -7.32
C VAL A 265 -17.88 -10.86 -8.49
N SER A 266 -17.07 -11.88 -8.25
CA SER A 266 -16.39 -12.60 -9.34
C SER A 266 -16.32 -14.10 -9.06
N GLY A 267 -16.11 -14.90 -10.12
CA GLY A 267 -15.91 -16.33 -10.00
C GLY A 267 -17.07 -17.17 -10.53
N ASP A 268 -17.18 -18.39 -9.99
CA ASP A 268 -18.15 -19.40 -10.41
C ASP A 268 -19.54 -19.18 -9.79
N ILE A 269 -20.18 -18.14 -10.23
CA ILE A 269 -21.55 -17.76 -9.88
C ILE A 269 -22.21 -17.09 -11.09
N THR A 270 -23.48 -17.41 -11.37
CA THR A 270 -24.23 -16.74 -12.45
C THR A 270 -24.63 -15.32 -12.08
N GLU A 271 -24.73 -14.41 -13.06
CA GLU A 271 -25.17 -13.03 -12.84
C GLU A 271 -26.52 -12.94 -12.14
N ALA A 272 -27.47 -13.78 -12.54
CA ALA A 272 -28.80 -13.83 -11.94
C ALA A 272 -28.77 -14.24 -10.46
N ALA A 273 -27.90 -15.20 -10.09
CA ALA A 273 -27.70 -15.57 -8.68
C ALA A 273 -27.02 -14.47 -7.89
N ALA A 274 -25.98 -13.82 -8.45
CA ALA A 274 -25.31 -12.69 -7.83
C ALA A 274 -26.28 -11.52 -7.58
N ARG A 275 -27.08 -11.13 -8.58
CA ARG A 275 -28.11 -10.08 -8.44
C ARG A 275 -29.11 -10.39 -7.34
N ARG A 276 -29.70 -11.60 -7.34
CA ARG A 276 -30.68 -11.98 -6.32
C ARG A 276 -30.10 -11.89 -4.91
N ARG A 277 -28.89 -12.42 -4.69
CA ARG A 277 -28.24 -12.40 -3.37
C ARG A 277 -27.90 -11.00 -2.92
N MET A 278 -27.33 -10.18 -3.81
CA MET A 278 -26.97 -8.80 -3.51
C MET A 278 -28.21 -7.96 -3.24
N GLU A 279 -29.27 -8.09 -4.01
CA GLU A 279 -30.52 -7.38 -3.79
C GLU A 279 -31.18 -7.78 -2.46
N ALA A 280 -31.25 -9.08 -2.16
CA ALA A 280 -31.85 -9.58 -0.93
C ALA A 280 -31.10 -9.09 0.32
N ALA A 281 -29.76 -9.01 0.27
CA ALA A 281 -28.97 -8.59 1.42
C ALA A 281 -28.84 -7.06 1.55
N PHE A 282 -28.66 -6.36 0.45
CA PHE A 282 -28.22 -4.96 0.44
C PHE A 282 -29.25 -4.00 -0.18
N GLY A 283 -30.29 -4.49 -0.88
CA GLY A 283 -31.29 -3.62 -1.52
C GLY A 283 -32.05 -2.72 -0.55
N HIS A 284 -32.23 -3.15 0.69
CA HIS A 284 -32.87 -2.39 1.77
C HIS A 284 -31.86 -1.73 2.75
N TRP A 285 -30.57 -1.70 2.39
CA TRP A 285 -29.57 -1.05 3.25
C TRP A 285 -29.87 0.43 3.41
N ALA A 286 -29.98 0.88 4.66
CA ALA A 286 -30.35 2.25 4.99
C ALA A 286 -29.33 3.26 4.39
N PRO A 287 -29.80 4.42 3.90
CA PRO A 287 -28.92 5.44 3.36
C PRO A 287 -27.99 6.01 4.43
N CYS A 288 -26.91 6.64 3.97
CA CYS A 288 -25.96 7.30 4.85
C CYS A 288 -26.65 8.40 5.67
N PRO A 289 -26.46 8.46 6.99
CA PRO A 289 -27.06 9.48 7.82
C PRO A 289 -26.57 10.89 7.48
N THR A 290 -25.32 10.98 7.01
CA THR A 290 -24.69 12.22 6.57
C THR A 290 -23.74 11.92 5.41
N ARG A 291 -23.60 12.88 4.48
CA ARG A 291 -22.58 12.78 3.44
C ARG A 291 -21.19 12.99 4.04
N LEU A 292 -20.25 12.13 3.70
CA LEU A 292 -18.86 12.31 4.06
C LEU A 292 -18.30 13.57 3.38
N LYS A 293 -17.63 14.41 4.15
CA LYS A 293 -16.92 15.58 3.63
C LYS A 293 -15.47 15.16 3.37
N GLU A 294 -14.97 15.51 2.21
CA GLU A 294 -13.54 15.32 1.92
C GLU A 294 -12.68 16.12 2.90
N PRO A 295 -11.56 15.55 3.38
CA PRO A 295 -10.64 16.28 4.23
C PRO A 295 -10.11 17.51 3.48
N ALA A 296 -9.92 18.60 4.20
CA ALA A 296 -9.29 19.79 3.62
C ALA A 296 -7.86 19.45 3.14
N PRO A 297 -7.36 20.09 2.07
CA PRO A 297 -5.98 19.86 1.66
C PRO A 297 -4.98 20.16 2.79
N PRO A 298 -3.91 19.36 2.94
CA PRO A 298 -2.90 19.61 3.97
C PRO A 298 -2.14 20.90 3.71
N ARG A 299 -1.75 21.58 4.77
CA ARG A 299 -0.75 22.64 4.70
C ARG A 299 0.61 22.00 4.90
N ILE A 300 1.24 21.55 3.82
CA ILE A 300 2.53 20.87 3.88
C ILE A 300 3.62 21.87 4.22
N LYS A 301 4.50 21.51 5.15
CA LYS A 301 5.66 22.35 5.48
C LYS A 301 6.65 22.39 4.33
N HIS A 302 7.15 23.56 4.04
CA HIS A 302 8.18 23.82 3.03
C HIS A 302 9.44 24.42 3.67
N GLY A 303 10.55 24.24 2.99
CA GLY A 303 11.84 24.79 3.38
C GLY A 303 12.76 23.79 4.08
N ARG A 304 14.05 23.93 3.82
CA ARG A 304 15.10 23.07 4.35
C ARG A 304 15.10 23.12 5.89
N ARG A 305 14.89 21.95 6.50
CA ARG A 305 15.06 21.68 7.93
C ARG A 305 15.57 20.26 8.12
N VAL A 306 16.39 20.09 9.14
CA VAL A 306 16.92 18.78 9.55
C VAL A 306 16.33 18.45 10.90
N TYR A 307 15.57 17.37 10.97
CA TYR A 307 15.05 16.83 12.21
C TYR A 307 15.89 15.62 12.60
N VAL A 308 16.27 15.53 13.87
CA VAL A 308 17.09 14.45 14.40
C VAL A 308 16.40 13.83 15.60
N ILE A 309 16.27 12.50 15.58
CA ILE A 309 15.87 11.69 16.74
C ILE A 309 17.09 10.87 17.15
N ARG A 310 17.60 11.15 18.36
CA ARG A 310 18.77 10.45 18.90
C ARG A 310 18.39 9.05 19.36
N LYS A 311 19.12 8.06 18.86
CA LYS A 311 19.00 6.65 19.27
C LYS A 311 20.39 6.03 19.23
N ASP A 312 20.80 5.34 20.30
CA ASP A 312 22.05 4.56 20.30
C ASP A 312 21.87 3.26 19.51
N ILE A 313 22.00 3.38 18.21
CA ILE A 313 21.84 2.28 17.23
C ILE A 313 22.95 2.35 16.18
N PRO A 314 23.40 1.19 15.65
CA PRO A 314 24.51 1.14 14.70
C PRO A 314 24.16 1.67 13.30
N GLN A 315 22.87 1.79 13.00
CA GLN A 315 22.37 2.24 11.68
C GLN A 315 21.50 3.49 11.85
N SER A 316 21.58 4.38 10.89
CA SER A 316 20.67 5.51 10.76
C SER A 316 19.58 5.22 9.75
N THR A 317 18.35 5.67 10.05
CA THR A 317 17.28 5.80 9.06
C THR A 317 17.18 7.25 8.63
N ILE A 318 17.23 7.49 7.34
CA ILE A 318 17.18 8.82 6.73
C ILE A 318 15.91 8.88 5.87
N VAL A 319 15.09 9.89 6.11
CA VAL A 319 13.93 10.23 5.25
C VAL A 319 14.12 11.66 4.76
N VAL A 320 14.04 11.86 3.45
CA VAL A 320 14.07 13.19 2.83
C VAL A 320 12.82 13.38 2.00
N GLY A 321 12.28 14.60 1.95
CA GLY A 321 11.13 14.85 1.08
C GLY A 321 10.55 16.25 1.18
N GLU A 322 9.71 16.56 0.20
CA GLU A 322 8.92 17.77 0.14
C GLU A 322 7.54 17.50 -0.48
N ALA A 323 6.71 18.52 -0.61
CA ALA A 323 5.44 18.42 -1.35
C ALA A 323 5.70 18.07 -2.82
N GLY A 324 5.05 17.01 -3.29
CA GLY A 324 5.30 16.45 -4.63
C GLY A 324 4.61 17.19 -5.78
N GLY A 325 3.70 18.12 -5.50
CA GLY A 325 3.04 19.00 -6.46
C GLY A 325 2.14 18.32 -7.51
N VAL A 326 2.24 17.00 -7.66
CA VAL A 326 1.53 16.24 -8.69
C VAL A 326 0.30 15.58 -8.10
N LYS A 327 -0.86 15.82 -8.73
CA LYS A 327 -2.12 15.12 -8.41
C LYS A 327 -2.33 13.93 -9.33
N LEU A 328 -2.93 12.89 -8.76
CA LEU A 328 -3.37 11.71 -9.51
C LEU A 328 -4.49 12.12 -10.49
N GLY A 329 -4.30 11.84 -11.78
CA GLY A 329 -5.25 12.18 -12.81
C GLY A 329 -4.73 11.92 -14.22
N ASP A 330 -5.58 12.16 -15.22
CA ASP A 330 -5.23 12.08 -16.65
C ASP A 330 -4.44 13.33 -17.06
N ASN A 331 -3.19 13.39 -16.66
CA ASN A 331 -2.30 14.50 -16.98
C ASN A 331 -0.86 14.06 -17.23
N ARG A 332 -0.15 14.79 -18.08
CA ARG A 332 1.22 14.48 -18.50
C ARG A 332 2.20 14.45 -17.33
N ASP A 333 2.04 15.34 -16.36
CA ASP A 333 2.95 15.43 -15.22
C ASP A 333 2.82 14.20 -14.31
N TYR A 334 1.59 13.66 -14.15
CA TYR A 334 1.38 12.42 -13.41
C TYR A 334 2.12 11.24 -14.05
N TYR A 335 1.98 11.05 -15.37
CA TYR A 335 2.65 9.95 -16.06
C TYR A 335 4.17 10.11 -16.02
N ALA A 336 4.67 11.31 -16.26
CA ALA A 336 6.10 11.60 -16.19
C ALA A 336 6.67 11.39 -14.77
N SER A 337 5.91 11.78 -13.72
CA SER A 337 6.33 11.54 -12.34
C SER A 337 6.42 10.04 -11.98
N ARG A 338 5.60 9.18 -12.61
CA ARG A 338 5.70 7.72 -12.40
C ARG A 338 7.03 7.16 -12.95
N ILE A 339 7.39 7.56 -14.17
CA ILE A 339 8.68 7.20 -14.78
C ILE A 339 9.84 7.82 -13.99
N ALA A 340 9.76 9.10 -13.64
CA ALA A 340 10.78 9.77 -12.83
C ALA A 340 11.03 9.06 -11.50
N ASN A 341 9.97 8.70 -10.78
CA ASN A 341 10.10 7.95 -9.53
C ASN A 341 10.71 6.56 -9.72
N TRP A 342 10.35 5.86 -10.80
CA TRP A 342 10.94 4.57 -11.12
C TRP A 342 12.45 4.69 -11.33
N ILE A 343 12.90 5.66 -12.12
CA ILE A 343 14.31 5.94 -12.39
C ILE A 343 15.04 6.37 -11.11
N LEU A 344 14.43 7.21 -10.28
CA LEU A 344 15.06 7.72 -9.06
C LEU A 344 15.35 6.61 -8.04
N GLY A 345 14.34 5.86 -7.62
CA GLY A 345 14.47 4.86 -6.55
C GLY A 345 13.39 3.80 -6.52
N GLY A 346 12.35 3.89 -7.39
CA GLY A 346 11.24 2.95 -7.45
C GLY A 346 11.53 1.70 -8.28
N GLY A 347 12.51 1.71 -9.15
CA GLY A 347 12.89 0.62 -10.07
C GLY A 347 13.81 -0.43 -9.45
N GLY A 348 13.96 -0.46 -8.13
CA GLY A 348 14.82 -1.43 -7.44
C GLY A 348 16.29 -1.28 -7.87
N PHE A 349 16.94 -2.38 -8.21
CA PHE A 349 18.38 -2.40 -8.56
C PHE A 349 18.75 -1.53 -9.79
N SER A 350 17.80 -1.27 -10.68
CA SER A 350 18.05 -0.44 -11.87
C SER A 350 17.87 1.06 -11.59
N SER A 351 17.47 1.45 -10.38
CA SER A 351 17.26 2.85 -10.02
C SER A 351 18.53 3.55 -9.57
N ARG A 352 18.62 4.86 -9.83
CA ARG A 352 19.83 5.65 -9.55
C ARG A 352 20.22 5.68 -8.07
N LEU A 353 19.25 5.77 -7.15
CA LEU A 353 19.54 5.77 -5.71
C LEU A 353 20.11 4.44 -5.25
N VAL A 354 19.58 3.30 -5.73
CA VAL A 354 20.10 1.99 -5.35
C VAL A 354 21.48 1.77 -5.97
N GLN A 355 21.69 2.14 -7.23
CA GLN A 355 23.03 2.06 -7.85
C GLN A 355 24.05 2.86 -7.05
N ARG A 356 23.80 4.13 -6.77
CA ARG A 356 24.76 4.99 -6.06
C ARG A 356 25.01 4.59 -4.62
N LEU A 357 23.94 4.40 -3.84
CA LEU A 357 24.09 4.14 -2.40
C LEU A 357 24.53 2.72 -2.09
N ARG A 358 24.10 1.74 -2.90
CA ARG A 358 24.36 0.33 -2.65
C ARG A 358 25.52 -0.20 -3.48
N THR A 359 25.47 -0.01 -4.82
CA THR A 359 26.42 -0.65 -5.74
C THR A 359 27.73 0.09 -5.78
N ASP A 360 27.71 1.40 -5.98
CA ASP A 360 28.91 2.19 -6.18
C ASP A 360 29.63 2.51 -4.86
N GLU A 361 28.86 2.88 -3.83
CA GLU A 361 29.40 3.41 -2.57
C GLU A 361 29.32 2.41 -1.41
N GLY A 362 28.52 1.34 -1.51
CA GLY A 362 28.36 0.34 -0.45
C GLY A 362 27.81 0.89 0.88
N LEU A 363 27.16 2.06 0.86
CA LEU A 363 26.70 2.75 2.07
C LEU A 363 25.40 2.19 2.62
N ALA A 364 24.49 1.70 1.74
CA ALA A 364 23.17 1.30 2.12
C ALA A 364 22.76 -0.04 1.49
N TYR A 365 22.08 -0.91 2.25
CA TYR A 365 21.49 -2.12 1.70
C TYR A 365 20.20 -1.83 0.92
N THR A 366 19.43 -0.85 1.38
CA THR A 366 18.15 -0.44 0.80
C THR A 366 18.11 1.06 0.60
N ALA A 367 17.66 1.48 -0.56
CA ALA A 367 17.28 2.85 -0.84
C ALA A 367 16.02 2.82 -1.72
N ALA A 368 15.08 3.70 -1.45
CA ALA A 368 13.85 3.79 -2.22
C ALA A 368 13.41 5.24 -2.34
N SER A 369 12.75 5.59 -3.44
CA SER A 369 12.06 6.85 -3.60
C SER A 369 10.56 6.65 -3.62
N VAL A 370 9.84 7.71 -3.30
CA VAL A 370 8.39 7.82 -3.42
C VAL A 370 8.05 9.12 -4.12
N TRP A 371 7.09 9.05 -5.02
CA TRP A 371 6.37 10.22 -5.52
C TRP A 371 4.89 9.91 -5.41
N GLY A 372 4.35 10.26 -4.26
CA GLY A 372 2.94 10.04 -3.97
C GLY A 372 2.06 11.02 -4.76
N ALA A 373 0.91 10.52 -5.20
CA ALA A 373 -0.13 11.33 -5.80
C ALA A 373 -1.49 10.86 -5.30
N SER A 374 -2.38 11.78 -4.97
CA SER A 374 -3.79 11.49 -4.73
C SER A 374 -4.67 12.45 -5.54
N ARG A 375 -5.96 12.18 -5.60
CA ARG A 375 -6.90 13.06 -6.29
C ARG A 375 -7.17 14.34 -5.51
N GLU A 376 -7.30 14.19 -4.19
CA GLU A 376 -7.74 15.26 -3.30
C GLU A 376 -6.64 16.33 -3.15
N HIS A 377 -5.41 15.89 -2.94
CA HIS A 377 -4.29 16.79 -2.67
C HIS A 377 -2.95 16.19 -3.10
N GLU A 378 -1.94 17.03 -3.14
CA GLU A 378 -0.57 16.62 -3.35
C GLU A 378 -0.05 15.74 -2.20
N ARG A 379 0.90 14.88 -2.51
CA ARG A 379 1.59 14.00 -1.56
C ARG A 379 3.08 14.35 -1.54
N ILE A 380 3.84 13.58 -0.80
CA ILE A 380 5.29 13.76 -0.70
C ILE A 380 6.00 13.17 -1.92
N VAL A 381 7.00 13.89 -2.43
CA VAL A 381 8.11 13.35 -3.21
C VAL A 381 9.33 13.27 -2.30
N GLY A 382 10.03 12.13 -2.29
CA GLY A 382 11.15 11.95 -1.40
C GLY A 382 11.84 10.61 -1.52
N ALA A 383 12.74 10.33 -0.57
CA ALA A 383 13.45 9.07 -0.49
C ALA A 383 13.68 8.63 0.96
N ILE A 384 13.86 7.34 1.14
CA ILE A 384 14.23 6.71 2.40
C ILE A 384 15.40 5.77 2.20
N THR A 385 16.32 5.74 3.17
CA THR A 385 17.42 4.76 3.20
C THR A 385 17.80 4.40 4.62
N HIS A 386 18.43 3.23 4.76
CA HIS A 386 19.08 2.78 5.99
C HIS A 386 20.58 2.65 5.70
N THR A 387 21.42 3.29 6.52
CA THR A 387 22.86 3.29 6.36
C THR A 387 23.57 3.09 7.69
N LYS A 388 24.87 2.81 7.69
CA LYS A 388 25.68 2.84 8.91
C LYS A 388 25.68 4.27 9.48
N ALA A 389 25.68 4.43 10.80
CA ALA A 389 25.74 5.73 11.45
C ALA A 389 26.92 6.58 10.94
N SER A 390 28.10 5.93 10.72
CA SER A 390 29.32 6.57 10.17
C SER A 390 29.23 6.95 8.67
N SER A 391 28.07 6.88 8.05
CA SER A 391 27.86 7.25 6.65
C SER A 391 26.59 8.10 6.45
N THR A 392 26.02 8.60 7.54
CA THR A 392 24.72 9.27 7.54
C THR A 392 24.72 10.55 6.71
N ILE A 393 25.70 11.42 6.90
CA ILE A 393 25.78 12.71 6.19
C ILE A 393 26.10 12.47 4.71
N ARG A 394 27.04 11.56 4.41
CA ARG A 394 27.42 11.20 3.04
C ARG A 394 26.23 10.63 2.28
N ALA A 395 25.49 9.66 2.86
CA ALA A 395 24.32 9.08 2.24
C ALA A 395 23.22 10.12 1.98
N THR A 396 22.98 11.02 2.93
CA THR A 396 22.01 12.12 2.78
C THR A 396 22.39 13.04 1.61
N ARG A 397 23.68 13.43 1.52
CA ARG A 397 24.17 14.26 0.40
C ARG A 397 24.03 13.55 -0.94
N LEU A 398 24.30 12.25 -1.02
CA LEU A 398 24.14 11.48 -2.25
C LEU A 398 22.68 11.42 -2.72
N ILE A 399 21.72 11.25 -1.79
CA ILE A 399 20.30 11.30 -2.13
C ILE A 399 19.94 12.66 -2.73
N LEU A 400 20.29 13.75 -2.04
CA LEU A 400 19.99 15.11 -2.49
C LEU A 400 20.71 15.43 -3.82
N GLY A 401 21.95 15.00 -3.98
CA GLY A 401 22.73 15.16 -5.19
C GLY A 401 22.13 14.42 -6.39
N THR A 402 21.67 13.17 -6.18
CA THR A 402 20.98 12.39 -7.23
C THR A 402 19.69 13.07 -7.68
N MET A 403 18.90 13.61 -6.75
CA MET A 403 17.69 14.35 -7.08
C MET A 403 18.02 15.64 -7.85
N GLN A 404 19.07 16.36 -7.44
CA GLN A 404 19.53 17.58 -8.12
C GLN A 404 20.03 17.30 -9.54
N GLU A 405 20.73 16.19 -9.75
CA GLU A 405 21.16 15.79 -11.08
C GLU A 405 19.96 15.49 -11.99
N MET A 406 18.97 14.72 -11.53
CA MET A 406 17.74 14.46 -12.28
C MET A 406 16.91 15.72 -12.58
N ARG A 407 17.11 16.79 -11.80
CA ARG A 407 16.49 18.08 -12.03
C ARG A 407 17.17 18.88 -13.15
N THR A 408 18.44 18.65 -13.39
CA THR A 408 19.28 19.42 -14.33
C THR A 408 19.67 18.66 -15.59
N GLN A 409 19.60 17.32 -15.53
CA GLN A 409 19.99 16.45 -16.64
C GLN A 409 18.85 15.46 -16.92
N ALA A 410 18.46 15.40 -18.21
CA ALA A 410 17.48 14.43 -18.66
C ALA A 410 18.00 13.00 -18.45
N PRO A 411 17.14 12.03 -18.07
CA PRO A 411 17.52 10.64 -18.12
C PRO A 411 17.81 10.22 -19.57
N THR A 412 18.52 9.12 -19.73
CA THR A 412 18.76 8.52 -21.06
C THR A 412 17.47 7.90 -21.61
N ASP A 413 17.41 7.72 -22.93
CA ASP A 413 16.31 6.98 -23.56
C ASP A 413 16.18 5.57 -22.98
N SER A 414 17.32 4.89 -22.77
CA SER A 414 17.37 3.55 -22.17
C SER A 414 16.76 3.49 -20.76
N GLU A 415 17.01 4.49 -19.90
CA GLU A 415 16.40 4.56 -18.56
C GLU A 415 14.88 4.74 -18.64
N VAL A 416 14.42 5.60 -19.55
CA VAL A 416 12.98 5.84 -19.76
C VAL A 416 12.31 4.61 -20.36
N ASP A 417 12.93 3.96 -21.34
CA ASP A 417 12.40 2.74 -21.97
C ASP A 417 12.29 1.60 -20.97
N LEU A 418 13.32 1.36 -20.16
CA LEU A 418 13.31 0.34 -19.12
C LEU A 418 12.23 0.62 -18.07
N ALA A 419 12.10 1.86 -17.63
CA ALA A 419 11.06 2.26 -16.69
C ALA A 419 9.65 2.08 -17.28
N ARG A 420 9.46 2.47 -18.54
CA ARG A 420 8.20 2.31 -19.28
C ARG A 420 7.82 0.84 -19.41
N GLU A 421 8.74 0.01 -19.90
CA GLU A 421 8.53 -1.43 -20.05
C GLU A 421 8.20 -2.08 -18.71
N SER A 422 8.93 -1.74 -17.65
CA SER A 422 8.69 -2.28 -16.32
C SER A 422 7.30 -1.91 -15.79
N ILE A 423 6.87 -0.67 -15.96
CA ILE A 423 5.55 -0.22 -15.52
C ILE A 423 4.45 -0.87 -16.35
N VAL A 424 4.57 -0.87 -17.69
CA VAL A 424 3.56 -1.43 -18.59
C VAL A 424 3.45 -2.94 -18.44
N ASN A 425 4.58 -3.66 -18.40
CA ASN A 425 4.58 -5.11 -18.24
C ASN A 425 4.16 -5.52 -16.81
N GLY A 426 4.62 -4.78 -15.80
CA GLY A 426 4.20 -4.99 -14.41
C GLY A 426 2.70 -4.78 -14.19
N PHE A 427 2.09 -3.94 -15.01
CA PHE A 427 0.67 -3.64 -14.94
C PHE A 427 -0.24 -4.85 -15.21
N VAL A 428 0.17 -5.76 -16.09
CA VAL A 428 -0.59 -7.00 -16.42
C VAL A 428 -0.82 -7.85 -15.17
N PHE A 429 0.16 -7.94 -14.28
CA PHE A 429 0.02 -8.69 -13.03
C PHE A 429 -1.03 -8.12 -12.07
N SER A 430 -1.52 -6.91 -12.34
CA SER A 430 -2.62 -6.31 -11.61
C SER A 430 -4.02 -6.79 -12.06
N PHE A 431 -4.06 -7.66 -13.06
CA PHE A 431 -5.28 -8.23 -13.66
C PHE A 431 -5.17 -9.76 -13.77
N SER A 432 -4.39 -10.38 -12.89
CA SER A 432 -4.12 -11.82 -12.92
C SER A 432 -5.26 -12.66 -12.37
N SER A 433 -6.27 -12.06 -11.74
CA SER A 433 -7.48 -12.77 -11.28
C SER A 433 -8.74 -11.94 -11.50
N PRO A 434 -9.91 -12.60 -11.61
CA PRO A 434 -11.21 -11.93 -11.71
C PRO A 434 -11.46 -10.94 -10.56
N ALA A 435 -11.10 -11.30 -9.33
CA ALA A 435 -11.22 -10.43 -8.16
C ALA A 435 -10.40 -9.16 -8.28
N GLN A 436 -9.15 -9.25 -8.77
CA GLN A 436 -8.32 -8.08 -9.01
C GLN A 436 -8.88 -7.16 -10.10
N ILE A 437 -9.44 -7.73 -11.17
CA ILE A 437 -10.08 -6.96 -12.25
C ILE A 437 -11.27 -6.18 -11.69
N VAL A 438 -12.14 -6.86 -10.95
CA VAL A 438 -13.33 -6.26 -10.31
C VAL A 438 -12.92 -5.17 -9.32
N SER A 439 -12.02 -5.46 -8.38
CA SER A 439 -11.55 -4.49 -7.38
C SER A 439 -10.93 -3.24 -8.03
N ARG A 440 -10.18 -3.42 -9.13
CA ARG A 440 -9.60 -2.29 -9.87
C ARG A 440 -10.66 -1.37 -10.46
N LYS A 441 -11.71 -1.95 -11.06
CA LYS A 441 -12.82 -1.17 -11.63
C LYS A 441 -13.65 -0.48 -10.52
N MET A 442 -13.83 -1.15 -9.38
CA MET A 442 -14.44 -0.55 -8.19
C MET A 442 -13.63 0.66 -7.71
N GLY A 443 -12.30 0.51 -7.62
CA GLY A 443 -11.39 1.58 -7.27
C GLY A 443 -11.49 2.78 -8.22
N PHE A 444 -11.56 2.55 -9.54
CA PHE A 444 -11.72 3.63 -10.52
C PHE A 444 -13.04 4.38 -10.31
N LEU A 445 -14.13 3.67 -10.03
CA LEU A 445 -15.41 4.32 -9.73
C LEU A 445 -15.35 5.15 -8.44
N LEU A 446 -14.75 4.61 -7.38
CA LEU A 446 -14.61 5.32 -6.10
C LEU A 446 -13.68 6.54 -6.20
N ASP A 447 -12.69 6.52 -7.11
CA ASP A 447 -11.81 7.65 -7.40
C ASP A 447 -12.37 8.59 -8.49
N ASP A 448 -13.63 8.36 -8.94
CA ASP A 448 -14.28 9.12 -10.02
C ASP A 448 -13.42 9.17 -11.30
N PHE A 449 -12.69 8.10 -11.62
CA PHE A 449 -11.97 7.96 -12.88
C PHE A 449 -12.91 7.57 -14.01
N PRO A 450 -12.59 7.96 -15.25
CA PRO A 450 -13.32 7.50 -16.43
C PRO A 450 -13.19 5.99 -16.61
N GLU A 451 -14.19 5.36 -17.25
CA GLU A 451 -14.22 3.89 -17.44
C GLU A 451 -13.01 3.38 -18.24
N ASP A 452 -12.49 4.19 -19.16
CA ASP A 452 -11.30 3.91 -19.97
C ASP A 452 -9.98 4.35 -19.34
N TRP A 453 -9.98 4.66 -18.02
CA TRP A 453 -8.81 5.13 -17.27
C TRP A 453 -7.56 4.26 -17.50
N LEU A 454 -7.74 2.96 -17.51
CA LEU A 454 -6.65 2.01 -17.75
C LEU A 454 -5.94 2.28 -19.09
N SER A 455 -6.71 2.38 -20.16
CA SER A 455 -6.17 2.64 -21.49
C SER A 455 -5.51 4.03 -21.59
N ARG A 456 -6.07 5.02 -20.89
CA ARG A 456 -5.46 6.38 -20.81
C ARG A 456 -4.14 6.33 -20.08
N TYR A 457 -4.09 5.63 -18.93
CA TYR A 457 -2.88 5.48 -18.13
C TYR A 457 -1.75 4.84 -18.93
N LEU A 458 -2.02 3.71 -19.60
CA LEU A 458 -1.01 3.03 -20.41
C LEU A 458 -0.49 3.93 -21.55
N ARG A 459 -1.39 4.55 -22.33
CA ARG A 459 -0.98 5.51 -23.37
C ARG A 459 -0.21 6.70 -22.81
N GLY A 460 -0.62 7.22 -21.64
CA GLY A 460 0.07 8.30 -20.97
C GLY A 460 1.49 7.95 -20.55
N VAL A 461 1.70 6.76 -20.00
CA VAL A 461 3.02 6.25 -19.62
C VAL A 461 3.88 5.99 -20.87
N GLU A 462 3.29 5.40 -21.93
CA GLU A 462 3.99 5.18 -23.20
C GLU A 462 4.47 6.45 -23.87
N ALA A 463 3.76 7.54 -23.71
CA ALA A 463 4.09 8.85 -24.30
C ALA A 463 5.16 9.65 -23.53
N VAL A 464 5.63 9.15 -22.37
CA VAL A 464 6.65 9.86 -21.58
C VAL A 464 7.99 9.85 -22.31
N THR A 465 8.67 10.98 -22.33
CA THR A 465 9.99 11.20 -22.92
C THR A 465 11.03 11.63 -21.88
N PRO A 466 12.34 11.53 -22.15
CA PRO A 466 13.37 12.09 -21.26
C PRO A 466 13.14 13.56 -20.91
N GLY A 467 12.72 14.36 -21.90
CA GLY A 467 12.41 15.79 -21.69
C GLY A 467 11.21 16.01 -20.75
N SER A 468 10.18 15.15 -20.80
CA SER A 468 9.04 15.27 -19.88
C SER A 468 9.43 14.85 -18.46
N VAL A 469 10.32 13.87 -18.28
CA VAL A 469 10.89 13.50 -16.98
C VAL A 469 11.72 14.65 -16.39
N LEU A 470 12.61 15.24 -17.19
CA LEU A 470 13.37 16.42 -16.78
C LEU A 470 12.45 17.57 -16.34
N SER A 471 11.40 17.83 -17.14
CA SER A 471 10.44 18.90 -16.86
C SER A 471 9.73 18.74 -15.52
N VAL A 472 9.25 17.53 -15.18
CA VAL A 472 8.57 17.30 -13.88
C VAL A 472 9.56 17.33 -12.71
N MET A 473 10.76 16.80 -12.89
CA MET A 473 11.83 16.89 -11.88
C MET A 473 12.20 18.37 -11.62
N HIS A 474 12.40 19.14 -12.65
CA HIS A 474 12.72 20.57 -12.52
C HIS A 474 11.59 21.36 -11.84
N ARG A 475 10.32 21.07 -12.19
CA ARG A 475 9.14 21.81 -11.70
C ARG A 475 8.79 21.48 -10.26
N TYR A 476 8.84 20.21 -9.86
CA TYR A 476 8.24 19.72 -8.62
C TYR A 476 9.23 19.22 -7.57
N VAL A 477 10.50 19.02 -7.92
CA VAL A 477 11.50 18.51 -6.99
C VAL A 477 12.58 19.56 -6.76
N ASP A 478 12.67 20.07 -5.53
CA ASP A 478 13.71 21.03 -5.14
C ASP A 478 14.50 20.51 -3.94
N PRO A 479 15.64 19.84 -4.16
CA PRO A 479 16.44 19.30 -3.07
C PRO A 479 16.87 20.36 -2.03
N SER A 480 16.94 21.64 -2.40
CA SER A 480 17.29 22.72 -1.46
C SER A 480 16.18 23.02 -0.43
N ARG A 481 14.95 22.61 -0.70
CA ARG A 481 13.77 22.83 0.15
C ARG A 481 13.34 21.60 0.93
N MET A 482 13.94 20.45 0.66
CA MET A 482 13.52 19.20 1.28
C MET A 482 13.74 19.21 2.79
N VAL A 483 12.74 18.72 3.50
CA VAL A 483 12.85 18.36 4.91
C VAL A 483 13.63 17.05 5.01
N ILE A 484 14.53 16.97 5.98
CA ILE A 484 15.35 15.80 6.28
C ILE A 484 15.01 15.33 7.69
N LEU A 485 14.71 14.06 7.87
CA LEU A 485 14.56 13.46 9.19
C LEU A 485 15.52 12.29 9.32
N ILE A 486 16.29 12.27 10.40
CA ILE A 486 17.32 11.26 10.69
C ILE A 486 17.04 10.66 12.07
N VAL A 487 16.95 9.33 12.13
CA VAL A 487 16.95 8.58 13.39
C VAL A 487 18.26 7.82 13.50
N GLY A 488 19.06 8.06 14.53
CA GLY A 488 20.35 7.39 14.69
C GLY A 488 21.23 7.96 15.79
N ASP A 489 22.43 7.39 15.93
CA ASP A 489 23.43 7.81 16.89
C ASP A 489 24.28 8.96 16.33
N VAL A 490 23.92 10.19 16.72
CA VAL A 490 24.57 11.41 16.25
C VAL A 490 26.08 11.46 16.59
N SER A 491 26.50 10.80 17.67
CA SER A 491 27.90 10.76 18.08
C SER A 491 28.79 9.97 17.12
N LYS A 492 28.17 9.09 16.31
CA LYS A 492 28.83 8.21 15.33
C LYS A 492 28.68 8.70 13.89
N PHE A 493 28.06 9.85 13.65
CA PHE A 493 27.89 10.37 12.29
C PHE A 493 29.23 10.83 11.70
N ASP A 494 29.33 10.73 10.37
CA ASP A 494 30.44 11.19 9.54
C ASP A 494 30.49 12.71 9.34
N GLY A 495 29.79 13.48 10.17
CA GLY A 495 29.74 14.92 10.21
C GLY A 495 28.56 15.46 11.01
N LEU A 496 28.55 16.77 11.25
CA LEU A 496 27.46 17.40 11.99
C LEU A 496 26.19 17.49 11.11
N PRO A 497 25.00 17.17 11.64
CA PRO A 497 23.76 17.34 10.90
C PRO A 497 23.50 18.77 10.39
N SER A 498 24.09 19.78 11.07
CA SER A 498 23.97 21.20 10.70
C SER A 498 24.55 21.54 9.33
N VAL A 499 25.42 20.71 8.77
CA VAL A 499 25.93 20.89 7.40
C VAL A 499 24.86 20.59 6.33
N LEU A 500 23.76 19.97 6.72
CA LEU A 500 22.60 19.69 5.85
C LEU A 500 21.53 20.78 5.96
N GLY A 501 21.56 21.64 6.97
CA GLY A 501 20.60 22.71 7.21
C GLY A 501 20.33 22.97 8.69
N PRO A 502 19.40 23.87 9.01
CA PRO A 502 19.00 24.15 10.41
C PRO A 502 18.47 22.89 11.09
N VAL A 503 19.02 22.54 12.26
CA VAL A 503 18.72 21.31 13.00
C VAL A 503 17.70 21.58 14.11
N THR A 504 16.74 20.66 14.23
CA THR A 504 15.81 20.57 15.36
C THR A 504 15.83 19.13 15.88
N GLU A 505 16.08 18.96 17.17
CA GLU A 505 15.97 17.67 17.83
C GLU A 505 14.51 17.37 18.15
N LEU A 506 14.05 16.15 17.84
CA LEU A 506 12.72 15.68 18.19
C LEU A 506 12.81 14.66 19.32
N HIS A 507 11.86 14.76 20.25
CA HIS A 507 11.66 13.82 21.35
C HIS A 507 10.26 13.22 21.15
N PRO A 508 10.14 12.04 20.52
CA PRO A 508 8.87 11.40 20.19
C PRO A 508 8.04 11.00 21.39
#